data_ad71676f288528170ccf40c74dd8e410
#
_entry.id   ad71676f288528170ccf40c74dd8e410
#
_cell.length_a   1.000
_cell.length_b   1.000
_cell.length_c   1.000
_cell.angle_alpha   90.00
_cell.angle_beta   90.00
_cell.angle_gamma   90.00
#
_symmetry.space_group_name_H-M   'P 1'
#
loop_
_entity.id
_entity.type
_entity.pdbx_description
1 polymer ?
#
loop_
_entity_poly.entity_id
_entity_poly.type
_entity_poly.pdbx_seq_one_letter_code
_entity_poly.pdbx_strand_id
1 'polypeptide(L)'
;MKFINFGSSSSGNCYYIEMQRADPMPPAKILLEAGISYKEVVQKSAVAGVDITEIDAILVTHEHQDHARAVKDFRKRGFKVYANERITEGDPTLTLKAGQAKVIAIDTTVTPVSVEHDAPESLGFILRTEKETAFFFNDCKYFAADLSSIPVDYVMIESNYDGQTVHFAYEQARKDDNRADMKRYQRIMDAHMSIAHCIKHLEKMNLDNCKAIFLMHLSDRNSNAERFKYRVQQATGIQNTFVCRKNGGIL
;
A
#
# COMPACT_ATOMS: atom_id res chain seq x y z
N MET A 1 10.08 -8.51 9.70
CA MET A 1 9.70 -7.10 9.34
C MET A 1 8.98 -6.46 10.52
N LYS A 2 9.23 -5.19 10.84
CA LYS A 2 8.38 -4.36 11.69
C LYS A 2 7.45 -3.56 10.79
N PHE A 3 6.17 -3.43 11.15
CA PHE A 3 5.18 -2.67 10.39
C PHE A 3 4.41 -1.71 11.30
N ILE A 4 4.36 -0.45 10.94
CA ILE A 4 3.59 0.58 11.65
C ILE A 4 2.70 1.31 10.66
N ASN A 5 1.41 1.29 10.92
CA ASN A 5 0.43 2.06 10.16
C ASN A 5 0.32 3.48 10.74
N PHE A 6 0.71 4.51 10.00
CA PHE A 6 0.51 5.91 10.38
C PHE A 6 -0.84 6.45 9.89
N GLY A 7 -1.41 5.86 8.83
CA GLY A 7 -2.71 6.19 8.28
C GLY A 7 -3.03 5.30 7.10
N SER A 8 -4.30 4.85 6.99
CA SER A 8 -4.76 3.96 5.94
C SER A 8 -6.20 4.31 5.55
N SER A 9 -6.38 5.28 4.67
CA SER A 9 -7.69 5.72 4.18
C SER A 9 -7.55 6.77 3.07
N SER A 10 -8.64 7.11 2.40
CA SER A 10 -8.74 8.24 1.46
C SER A 10 -8.47 9.63 2.08
N SER A 11 -8.20 9.72 3.39
CA SER A 11 -7.75 10.95 4.05
C SER A 11 -6.23 11.07 4.10
N GLY A 12 -5.51 9.95 3.96
CA GLY A 12 -4.07 9.89 3.93
C GLY A 12 -3.54 8.50 4.25
N ASN A 13 -2.64 8.03 3.40
CA ASN A 13 -1.94 6.76 3.50
C ASN A 13 -0.49 7.01 3.86
N CYS A 14 0.02 6.31 4.87
CA CYS A 14 1.42 6.38 5.25
C CYS A 14 1.75 5.20 6.15
N TYR A 15 2.77 4.43 5.78
CA TYR A 15 3.18 3.24 6.51
C TYR A 15 4.68 3.22 6.67
N TYR A 16 5.16 2.81 7.85
CA TYR A 16 6.58 2.62 8.11
C TYR A 16 6.86 1.13 8.22
N ILE A 17 7.93 0.68 7.56
CA ILE A 17 8.41 -0.70 7.65
C ILE A 17 9.91 -0.76 7.95
N GLU A 18 10.32 -1.78 8.71
CA GLU A 18 11.71 -2.20 8.83
C GLU A 18 11.86 -3.61 8.25
N MET A 19 12.68 -3.76 7.21
CA MET A 19 13.00 -5.05 6.58
C MET A 19 14.40 -5.51 6.99
N GLN A 20 14.53 -6.78 7.38
CA GLN A 20 15.82 -7.34 7.77
C GLN A 20 16.75 -7.41 6.56
N ARG A 21 18.01 -7.00 6.75
CA ARG A 21 19.10 -7.07 5.77
C ARG A 21 20.06 -8.20 6.11
N ALA A 22 21.04 -8.44 5.23
CA ALA A 22 22.18 -9.31 5.53
C ALA A 22 22.92 -8.86 6.80
N ASP A 23 23.36 -9.82 7.61
CA ASP A 23 24.17 -9.54 8.79
C ASP A 23 25.55 -8.95 8.37
N PRO A 24 26.09 -7.98 9.10
CA PRO A 24 25.63 -7.34 10.34
C PRO A 24 24.83 -6.03 10.14
N MET A 25 24.22 -5.80 8.97
CA MET A 25 23.54 -4.54 8.68
C MET A 25 22.28 -4.35 9.50
N PRO A 26 21.98 -3.10 9.93
CA PRO A 26 20.69 -2.79 10.55
C PRO A 26 19.56 -2.94 9.53
N PRO A 27 18.30 -3.13 9.96
CA PRO A 27 17.15 -3.23 9.07
C PRO A 27 17.02 -2.03 8.13
N ALA A 28 16.53 -2.26 6.91
CA ALA A 28 16.14 -1.19 6.00
C ALA A 28 14.90 -0.48 6.53
N LYS A 29 14.94 0.84 6.63
CA LYS A 29 13.84 1.69 7.13
C LYS A 29 13.20 2.40 5.97
N ILE A 30 11.97 2.04 5.66
CA ILE A 30 11.27 2.51 4.47
C ILE A 30 9.92 3.14 4.88
N LEU A 31 9.63 4.31 4.34
CA LEU A 31 8.30 4.90 4.41
C LEU A 31 7.57 4.58 3.10
N LEU A 32 6.40 3.98 3.21
CA LEU A 32 5.49 3.70 2.10
C LEU A 32 4.36 4.71 2.16
N GLU A 33 4.18 5.47 1.11
CA GLU A 33 3.31 6.62 0.97
C GLU A 33 3.66 7.83 1.85
N ALA A 34 3.31 8.99 1.37
CA ALA A 34 3.49 10.28 2.02
C ALA A 34 2.17 11.10 2.04
N GLY A 35 1.05 10.41 2.27
CA GLY A 35 -0.30 10.97 2.13
C GLY A 35 -0.81 11.77 3.31
N ILE A 36 -0.14 11.72 4.48
CA ILE A 36 -0.41 12.59 5.63
C ILE A 36 0.64 13.71 5.69
N SER A 37 0.37 14.78 6.45
CA SER A 37 1.33 15.88 6.54
C SER A 37 2.66 15.45 7.17
N TYR A 38 3.77 16.10 6.77
CA TYR A 38 5.09 15.85 7.36
C TYR A 38 5.07 15.97 8.89
N LYS A 39 4.33 16.97 9.42
CA LYS A 39 4.17 17.16 10.87
C LYS A 39 3.52 15.95 11.54
N GLU A 40 2.47 15.41 10.93
CA GLU A 40 1.81 14.19 11.44
C GLU A 40 2.73 12.99 11.39
N VAL A 41 3.52 12.82 10.30
CA VAL A 41 4.52 11.74 10.23
C VAL A 41 5.50 11.85 11.38
N VAL A 42 6.08 13.03 11.63
CA VAL A 42 7.03 13.25 12.75
C VAL A 42 6.38 12.92 14.09
N GLN A 43 5.16 13.38 14.35
CA GLN A 43 4.45 13.13 15.59
C GLN A 43 4.18 11.64 15.81
N LYS A 44 3.67 10.95 14.78
CA LYS A 44 3.34 9.52 14.85
C LYS A 44 4.60 8.65 14.95
N SER A 45 5.69 9.04 14.27
CA SER A 45 6.98 8.37 14.37
C SER A 45 7.55 8.47 15.80
N ALA A 46 7.49 9.67 16.40
CA ALA A 46 7.94 9.86 17.79
C ALA A 46 7.14 9.00 18.78
N VAL A 47 5.82 8.92 18.63
CA VAL A 47 4.96 8.06 19.46
C VAL A 47 5.30 6.58 19.27
N ALA A 48 5.67 6.18 18.08
CA ALA A 48 6.03 4.80 17.73
C ALA A 48 7.50 4.44 18.04
N GLY A 49 8.30 5.38 18.57
CA GLY A 49 9.72 5.18 18.84
C GLY A 49 10.56 5.02 17.56
N VAL A 50 10.16 5.70 16.47
CA VAL A 50 10.85 5.69 15.17
C VAL A 50 11.56 7.02 14.98
N ASP A 51 12.86 6.97 14.72
CA ASP A 51 13.61 8.15 14.27
C ASP A 51 13.42 8.32 12.75
N ILE A 52 12.69 9.36 12.38
CA ILE A 52 12.39 9.68 10.98
C ILE A 52 13.67 10.02 10.18
N THR A 53 14.72 10.51 10.85
CA THR A 53 15.98 10.90 10.17
C THR A 53 16.77 9.69 9.65
N GLU A 54 16.46 8.51 10.14
CA GLU A 54 17.08 7.25 9.73
C GLU A 54 16.33 6.52 8.58
N ILE A 55 15.31 7.16 7.98
CA ILE A 55 14.60 6.57 6.82
C ILE A 55 15.55 6.51 5.62
N ASP A 56 15.77 5.29 5.10
CA ASP A 56 16.62 5.03 3.93
C ASP A 56 15.95 5.49 2.63
N ALA A 57 14.63 5.27 2.51
CA ALA A 57 13.87 5.58 1.30
C ALA A 57 12.40 5.85 1.61
N ILE A 58 11.78 6.69 0.79
CA ILE A 58 10.33 6.91 0.75
C ILE A 58 9.83 6.45 -0.62
N LEU A 59 8.80 5.62 -0.65
CA LEU A 59 8.18 5.12 -1.88
C LEU A 59 6.75 5.63 -1.98
N VAL A 60 6.40 6.21 -3.13
CA VAL A 60 5.04 6.74 -3.38
C VAL A 60 4.49 6.11 -4.65
N THR A 61 3.28 5.58 -4.58
CA THR A 61 2.65 4.82 -5.68
C THR A 61 2.17 5.71 -6.81
N HIS A 62 1.53 6.85 -6.50
CA HIS A 62 0.96 7.79 -7.46
C HIS A 62 0.73 9.18 -6.86
N GLU A 63 0.28 10.14 -7.71
CA GLU A 63 0.22 11.56 -7.38
C GLU A 63 -0.99 12.04 -6.55
N HIS A 64 -1.98 11.20 -6.24
CA HIS A 64 -3.12 11.64 -5.42
C HIS A 64 -2.68 12.18 -4.06
N GLN A 65 -3.40 13.18 -3.55
CA GLN A 65 -3.00 13.90 -2.34
C GLN A 65 -2.95 13.03 -1.08
N ASP A 66 -3.77 12.01 -1.00
CA ASP A 66 -3.77 11.04 0.09
C ASP A 66 -2.62 10.00 0.00
N HIS A 67 -1.75 10.13 -1.02
CA HIS A 67 -0.50 9.36 -1.19
C HIS A 67 0.74 10.26 -1.26
N ALA A 68 0.63 11.46 -1.83
CA ALA A 68 1.77 12.32 -2.17
C ALA A 68 1.82 13.67 -1.44
N ARG A 69 0.90 13.96 -0.50
CA ARG A 69 0.75 15.27 0.18
C ARG A 69 2.05 15.83 0.71
N ALA A 70 2.86 15.03 1.39
CA ALA A 70 4.09 15.47 2.04
C ALA A 70 5.36 15.29 1.19
N VAL A 71 5.26 14.84 -0.07
CA VAL A 71 6.42 14.60 -0.95
C VAL A 71 7.35 15.82 -1.02
N LYS A 72 6.79 17.02 -1.27
CA LYS A 72 7.58 18.27 -1.35
C LYS A 72 8.28 18.59 -0.02
N ASP A 73 7.64 18.32 1.09
CA ASP A 73 8.21 18.55 2.42
C ASP A 73 9.35 17.61 2.74
N PHE A 74 9.24 16.34 2.37
CA PHE A 74 10.31 15.36 2.51
C PHE A 74 11.50 15.69 1.61
N ARG A 75 11.27 15.99 0.33
CA ARG A 75 12.34 16.36 -0.63
C ARG A 75 13.12 17.59 -0.19
N LYS A 76 12.43 18.64 0.31
CA LYS A 76 13.08 19.85 0.86
C LYS A 76 14.02 19.55 2.05
N ARG A 77 13.81 18.44 2.75
CA ARG A 77 14.61 18.02 3.89
C ARG A 77 15.67 16.98 3.53
N GLY A 78 15.85 16.72 2.23
CA GLY A 78 16.90 15.84 1.73
C GLY A 78 16.52 14.35 1.70
N PHE A 79 15.27 13.99 1.99
CA PHE A 79 14.84 12.59 1.86
C PHE A 79 14.74 12.18 0.39
N LYS A 80 15.15 10.94 0.09
CA LYS A 80 15.00 10.33 -1.22
C LYS A 80 13.57 9.81 -1.38
N VAL A 81 12.78 10.46 -2.23
CA VAL A 81 11.41 10.04 -2.56
C VAL A 81 11.42 9.40 -3.94
N TYR A 82 11.24 8.11 -3.98
CA TYR A 82 11.15 7.30 -5.20
C TYR A 82 9.68 7.15 -5.62
N ALA A 83 9.36 7.44 -6.86
CA ALA A 83 8.02 7.37 -7.40
C ALA A 83 8.04 7.32 -8.93
N ASN A 84 6.86 7.38 -9.59
CA ASN A 84 6.74 7.55 -11.03
C ASN A 84 7.35 8.89 -11.51
N GLU A 85 7.49 9.08 -12.82
CA GLU A 85 8.13 10.24 -13.44
C GLU A 85 7.42 11.56 -13.10
N ARG A 86 6.11 11.54 -12.95
CA ARG A 86 5.29 12.74 -12.61
C ARG A 86 5.62 13.31 -11.25
N ILE A 87 5.82 12.46 -10.24
CA ILE A 87 6.17 12.87 -8.87
C ILE A 87 7.64 13.28 -8.78
N THR A 88 8.54 12.57 -9.47
CA THR A 88 9.99 12.83 -9.44
C THR A 88 10.41 13.96 -10.36
N GLU A 89 9.47 14.51 -11.16
CA GLU A 89 9.74 15.57 -12.13
C GLU A 89 10.86 15.19 -13.13
N GLY A 90 10.91 13.89 -13.47
CA GLY A 90 11.86 13.33 -14.42
C GLY A 90 13.27 13.08 -13.87
N ASP A 91 13.51 13.22 -12.56
CA ASP A 91 14.79 12.84 -11.96
C ASP A 91 15.04 11.32 -12.12
N PRO A 92 15.99 10.90 -13.00
CA PRO A 92 16.18 9.48 -13.30
C PRO A 92 16.76 8.70 -12.11
N THR A 93 17.33 9.38 -11.12
CA THR A 93 17.89 8.73 -9.92
C THR A 93 16.80 8.29 -8.97
N LEU A 94 15.65 8.97 -8.98
CA LEU A 94 14.49 8.73 -8.11
C LEU A 94 13.31 8.11 -8.86
N THR A 95 13.27 8.19 -10.19
CA THR A 95 12.13 7.68 -10.99
C THR A 95 12.10 6.16 -11.00
N LEU A 96 10.92 5.63 -10.72
CA LEU A 96 10.58 4.21 -10.79
C LEU A 96 9.80 3.92 -12.08
N LYS A 97 10.17 2.83 -12.77
CA LYS A 97 9.49 2.35 -13.97
C LYS A 97 9.04 0.91 -13.77
N ALA A 98 7.81 0.60 -14.10
CA ALA A 98 7.26 -0.74 -13.95
C ALA A 98 8.15 -1.81 -14.60
N GLY A 99 8.40 -2.90 -13.89
CA GLY A 99 9.26 -4.01 -14.31
C GLY A 99 10.77 -3.77 -14.19
N GLN A 100 11.23 -2.56 -13.82
CA GLN A 100 12.65 -2.25 -13.69
C GLN A 100 13.06 -2.18 -12.22
N ALA A 101 13.84 -3.14 -11.77
CA ALA A 101 14.37 -3.14 -10.41
C ALA A 101 15.33 -1.95 -10.17
N LYS A 102 15.21 -1.30 -9.02
CA LYS A 102 16.06 -0.19 -8.58
C LYS A 102 16.57 -0.43 -7.17
N VAL A 103 17.86 -0.19 -6.94
CA VAL A 103 18.46 -0.16 -5.60
C VAL A 103 18.05 1.16 -4.92
N ILE A 104 17.38 1.09 -3.78
CA ILE A 104 16.91 2.24 -3.01
C ILE A 104 17.71 2.49 -1.73
N ALA A 105 18.36 1.45 -1.22
CA ALA A 105 19.29 1.48 -0.09
C ALA A 105 20.27 0.30 -0.19
N ILE A 106 21.28 0.25 0.67
CA ILE A 106 22.20 -0.89 0.74
C ILE A 106 21.38 -2.17 0.98
N ASP A 107 21.65 -3.24 0.22
CA ASP A 107 20.91 -4.51 0.28
C ASP A 107 19.38 -4.36 0.21
N THR A 108 18.91 -3.36 -0.50
CA THR A 108 17.45 -3.13 -0.59
C THR A 108 17.08 -2.68 -2.01
N THR A 109 16.22 -3.46 -2.65
CA THR A 109 15.73 -3.18 -4.00
C THR A 109 14.21 -3.04 -4.00
N VAL A 110 13.71 -2.22 -4.94
CA VAL A 110 12.29 -2.15 -5.29
C VAL A 110 12.12 -2.50 -6.76
N THR A 111 11.17 -3.38 -7.05
CA THR A 111 10.68 -3.61 -8.41
C THR A 111 9.25 -3.10 -8.51
N PRO A 112 9.02 -1.99 -9.21
CA PRO A 112 7.68 -1.46 -9.38
C PRO A 112 6.84 -2.34 -10.31
N VAL A 113 5.55 -2.47 -9.98
CA VAL A 113 4.55 -3.21 -10.75
C VAL A 113 3.48 -2.22 -11.20
N SER A 114 3.11 -2.23 -12.48
CA SER A 114 1.98 -1.42 -12.97
C SER A 114 0.67 -1.92 -12.38
N VAL A 115 -0.14 -1.01 -11.89
CA VAL A 115 -1.47 -1.30 -11.33
C VAL A 115 -2.55 -0.48 -12.02
N GLU A 116 -3.78 -1.01 -12.07
CA GLU A 116 -4.96 -0.28 -12.55
C GLU A 116 -5.52 0.58 -11.41
N HIS A 117 -5.55 1.89 -11.64
CA HIS A 117 -6.14 2.89 -10.76
C HIS A 117 -6.59 4.11 -11.59
N ASP A 118 -7.34 5.06 -10.99
CA ASP A 118 -7.79 6.29 -11.66
C ASP A 118 -6.71 7.40 -11.71
N ALA A 119 -5.46 7.08 -11.32
CA ALA A 119 -4.29 7.93 -11.53
C ALA A 119 -3.34 7.33 -12.59
N PRO A 120 -2.71 8.14 -13.46
CA PRO A 120 -1.76 7.65 -14.44
C PRO A 120 -0.50 7.07 -13.79
N GLU A 121 0.09 6.05 -14.43
CA GLU A 121 1.37 5.44 -14.01
C GLU A 121 1.40 5.00 -12.54
N SER A 122 0.24 4.56 -12.02
CA SER A 122 0.16 4.02 -10.66
C SER A 122 0.98 2.74 -10.51
N LEU A 123 1.68 2.63 -9.39
CA LEU A 123 2.64 1.58 -9.10
C LEU A 123 2.26 0.81 -7.83
N GLY A 124 2.45 -0.52 -7.85
CA GLY A 124 2.68 -1.31 -6.67
C GLY A 124 4.18 -1.63 -6.54
N PHE A 125 4.61 -2.22 -5.44
CA PHE A 125 6.01 -2.47 -5.17
C PHE A 125 6.28 -3.91 -4.72
N ILE A 126 7.32 -4.51 -5.30
CA ILE A 126 7.99 -5.69 -4.76
C ILE A 126 9.27 -5.20 -4.11
N LEU A 127 9.36 -5.33 -2.79
CA LEU A 127 10.52 -4.94 -1.99
C LEU A 127 11.34 -6.18 -1.65
N ARG A 128 12.65 -6.10 -1.80
CA ARG A 128 13.56 -7.21 -1.49
C ARG A 128 14.80 -6.73 -0.77
N THR A 129 15.15 -7.48 0.26
CA THR A 129 16.48 -7.55 0.86
C THR A 129 17.03 -8.97 0.65
N GLU A 130 18.24 -9.26 1.11
CA GLU A 130 18.74 -10.64 1.12
C GLU A 130 17.87 -11.60 1.97
N LYS A 131 17.24 -11.08 3.04
CA LYS A 131 16.50 -11.88 4.01
C LYS A 131 14.99 -11.87 3.87
N GLU A 132 14.40 -10.83 3.24
CA GLU A 132 12.95 -10.65 3.22
C GLU A 132 12.45 -10.16 1.86
N THR A 133 11.28 -10.65 1.48
CA THR A 133 10.50 -10.13 0.34
C THR A 133 9.15 -9.63 0.84
N ALA A 134 8.77 -8.42 0.45
CA ALA A 134 7.46 -7.85 0.78
C ALA A 134 6.78 -7.28 -0.46
N PHE A 135 5.47 -7.50 -0.57
CA PHE A 135 4.62 -6.92 -1.61
C PHE A 135 3.78 -5.79 -1.03
N PHE A 136 3.67 -4.69 -1.79
CA PHE A 136 2.86 -3.52 -1.44
C PHE A 136 1.99 -3.10 -2.62
N PHE A 137 0.66 -3.24 -2.49
CA PHE A 137 -0.34 -2.86 -3.48
C PHE A 137 -1.43 -2.05 -2.81
N ASN A 138 -1.34 -0.72 -2.90
CA ASN A 138 -2.30 0.21 -2.32
C ASN A 138 -2.95 1.04 -3.44
N ASP A 139 -4.22 1.40 -3.31
CA ASP A 139 -5.02 2.03 -4.35
C ASP A 139 -4.83 1.33 -5.71
N CYS A 140 -5.32 0.11 -5.74
CA CYS A 140 -5.08 -0.83 -6.83
C CYS A 140 -6.33 -1.65 -7.12
N LYS A 141 -7.05 -1.31 -8.18
CA LYS A 141 -8.19 -2.13 -8.62
C LYS A 141 -7.76 -3.54 -9.03
N TYR A 142 -6.65 -3.61 -9.77
CA TYR A 142 -6.12 -4.84 -10.36
C TYR A 142 -4.64 -4.66 -10.76
N PHE A 143 -3.90 -5.75 -10.80
CA PHE A 143 -2.58 -5.84 -11.45
C PHE A 143 -2.44 -7.16 -12.21
N ALA A 144 -1.81 -7.10 -13.39
CA ALA A 144 -1.68 -8.25 -14.28
C ALA A 144 -0.40 -9.07 -14.05
N ALA A 145 0.54 -8.56 -13.24
CA ALA A 145 1.81 -9.23 -13.00
C ALA A 145 1.61 -10.61 -12.34
N ASP A 146 2.26 -11.62 -12.88
CA ASP A 146 2.32 -12.95 -12.26
C ASP A 146 3.40 -12.95 -11.17
N LEU A 147 2.96 -13.10 -9.92
CA LEU A 147 3.81 -13.14 -8.73
C LEU A 147 3.94 -14.56 -8.15
N SER A 148 3.39 -15.57 -8.80
CA SER A 148 3.34 -16.96 -8.31
C SER A 148 4.71 -17.60 -8.13
N SER A 149 5.71 -17.17 -8.91
CA SER A 149 7.08 -17.67 -8.83
C SER A 149 7.94 -16.99 -7.75
N ILE A 150 7.41 -15.95 -7.09
CA ILE A 150 8.16 -15.15 -6.12
C ILE A 150 7.69 -15.50 -4.70
N PRO A 151 8.46 -16.25 -3.90
CA PRO A 151 8.15 -16.45 -2.50
C PRO A 151 8.09 -15.10 -1.77
N VAL A 152 7.03 -14.87 -1.00
CA VAL A 152 6.82 -13.62 -0.27
C VAL A 152 6.71 -13.87 1.23
N ASP A 153 7.37 -13.02 2.02
CA ASP A 153 7.31 -13.06 3.49
C ASP A 153 6.16 -12.19 4.04
N TYR A 154 5.84 -11.08 3.38
CA TYR A 154 4.84 -10.11 3.85
C TYR A 154 4.06 -9.53 2.69
N VAL A 155 2.73 -9.50 2.82
CA VAL A 155 1.85 -8.89 1.82
C VAL A 155 1.08 -7.73 2.45
N MET A 156 1.19 -6.56 1.84
CA MET A 156 0.44 -5.35 2.14
C MET A 156 -0.44 -5.06 0.93
N ILE A 157 -1.76 -5.24 1.04
CA ILE A 157 -2.67 -5.21 -0.10
C ILE A 157 -3.96 -4.47 0.23
N GLU A 158 -4.45 -3.71 -0.75
CA GLU A 158 -5.75 -3.06 -0.65
C GLU A 158 -6.89 -4.06 -0.52
N SER A 159 -7.86 -3.73 0.35
CA SER A 159 -9.15 -4.42 0.46
C SER A 159 -10.24 -3.39 0.78
N ASN A 160 -10.55 -2.56 -0.21
CA ASN A 160 -11.34 -1.35 0.02
C ASN A 160 -12.81 -1.64 0.35
N TYR A 161 -13.46 -2.53 -0.39
CA TYR A 161 -14.91 -2.68 -0.27
C TYR A 161 -15.41 -4.12 -0.45
N ASP A 162 -16.64 -4.37 0.05
CA ASP A 162 -17.41 -5.56 -0.28
C ASP A 162 -18.24 -5.33 -1.54
N GLY A 163 -18.02 -6.15 -2.57
CA GLY A 163 -18.65 -5.98 -3.88
C GLY A 163 -20.17 -6.05 -3.82
N GLN A 164 -20.76 -6.92 -2.97
CA GLN A 164 -22.22 -7.01 -2.81
C GLN A 164 -22.80 -5.76 -2.17
N THR A 165 -22.12 -5.23 -1.13
CA THR A 165 -22.52 -4.01 -0.44
C THR A 165 -22.53 -2.80 -1.38
N VAL A 166 -21.46 -2.62 -2.16
CA VAL A 166 -21.37 -1.48 -3.09
C VAL A 166 -22.34 -1.63 -4.26
N HIS A 167 -22.50 -2.83 -4.80
CA HIS A 167 -23.48 -3.07 -5.87
C HIS A 167 -24.92 -2.79 -5.41
N PHE A 168 -25.30 -3.28 -4.22
CA PHE A 168 -26.61 -2.99 -3.65
C PHE A 168 -26.84 -1.48 -3.46
N ALA A 169 -25.86 -0.78 -2.90
CA ALA A 169 -25.94 0.67 -2.70
C ALA A 169 -26.01 1.46 -4.02
N TYR A 170 -25.29 1.02 -5.07
CA TYR A 170 -25.39 1.58 -6.42
C TYR A 170 -26.80 1.41 -7.00
N GLU A 171 -27.39 0.20 -6.89
CA GLU A 171 -28.74 -0.06 -7.39
C GLU A 171 -29.82 0.73 -6.64
N GLN A 172 -29.66 0.96 -5.33
CA GLN A 172 -30.55 1.87 -4.58
C GLN A 172 -30.42 3.30 -5.09
N ALA A 173 -29.19 3.83 -5.22
CA ALA A 173 -28.95 5.16 -5.76
C ALA A 173 -29.54 5.34 -7.18
N ARG A 174 -29.51 4.28 -7.99
CA ARG A 174 -30.12 4.27 -9.32
C ARG A 174 -31.65 4.36 -9.27
N LYS A 175 -32.29 3.63 -8.37
CA LYS A 175 -33.76 3.68 -8.17
C LYS A 175 -34.21 5.06 -7.67
N ASP A 176 -33.39 5.71 -6.84
CA ASP A 176 -33.66 7.02 -6.27
C ASP A 176 -33.23 8.20 -7.17
N ASP A 177 -32.77 7.91 -8.41
CA ASP A 177 -32.14 8.87 -9.36
C ASP A 177 -31.05 9.74 -8.72
N ASN A 178 -30.35 9.21 -7.72
CA ASN A 178 -29.26 9.90 -7.04
C ASN A 178 -27.94 9.77 -7.82
N ARG A 179 -27.75 10.66 -8.81
CA ARG A 179 -26.59 10.65 -9.71
C ARG A 179 -25.24 10.84 -9.00
N ALA A 180 -25.22 11.56 -7.89
CA ALA A 180 -23.98 11.80 -7.13
C ALA A 180 -23.49 10.50 -6.48
N ASP A 181 -24.37 9.76 -5.84
CA ASP A 181 -24.07 8.47 -5.23
C ASP A 181 -23.76 7.40 -6.29
N MET A 182 -24.47 7.38 -7.41
CA MET A 182 -24.13 6.50 -8.55
C MET A 182 -22.70 6.70 -9.01
N LYS A 183 -22.28 7.96 -9.26
CA LYS A 183 -20.90 8.29 -9.65
C LYS A 183 -19.88 7.85 -8.60
N ARG A 184 -20.19 8.08 -7.33
CA ARG A 184 -19.31 7.68 -6.20
C ARG A 184 -19.11 6.17 -6.16
N TYR A 185 -20.17 5.38 -6.23
CA TYR A 185 -20.07 3.92 -6.21
C TYR A 185 -19.40 3.37 -7.47
N GLN A 186 -19.68 3.96 -8.64
CA GLN A 186 -19.01 3.60 -9.87
C GLN A 186 -17.50 3.82 -9.75
N ARG A 187 -17.05 5.00 -9.24
CA ARG A 187 -15.64 5.29 -9.01
C ARG A 187 -15.00 4.28 -8.07
N ILE A 188 -15.68 3.89 -6.98
CA ILE A 188 -15.17 2.88 -6.04
C ILE A 188 -14.90 1.56 -6.79
N MET A 189 -15.84 1.11 -7.62
CA MET A 189 -15.68 -0.13 -8.38
C MET A 189 -14.61 -0.04 -9.49
N ASP A 190 -14.37 1.14 -10.04
CA ASP A 190 -13.42 1.36 -11.13
C ASP A 190 -11.99 1.61 -10.65
N ALA A 191 -11.80 2.13 -9.43
CA ALA A 191 -10.50 2.57 -8.93
C ALA A 191 -9.90 1.68 -7.82
N HIS A 192 -10.72 0.92 -7.08
CA HIS A 192 -10.28 0.22 -5.88
C HIS A 192 -10.51 -1.29 -5.94
N MET A 193 -9.78 -2.02 -5.09
CA MET A 193 -9.86 -3.48 -4.99
C MET A 193 -10.96 -3.93 -4.03
N SER A 194 -11.88 -4.76 -4.52
CA SER A 194 -12.83 -5.43 -3.62
C SER A 194 -12.14 -6.53 -2.82
N ILE A 195 -12.69 -6.89 -1.66
CA ILE A 195 -12.20 -8.02 -0.87
C ILE A 195 -12.20 -9.35 -1.65
N ALA A 196 -13.12 -9.53 -2.60
CA ALA A 196 -13.15 -10.72 -3.45
C ALA A 196 -11.98 -10.74 -4.45
N HIS A 197 -11.60 -9.59 -5.02
CA HIS A 197 -10.42 -9.49 -5.89
C HIS A 197 -9.12 -9.59 -5.09
N CYS A 198 -9.04 -8.98 -3.90
CA CYS A 198 -7.93 -9.15 -2.98
C CYS A 198 -7.65 -10.63 -2.71
N ILE A 199 -8.65 -11.40 -2.34
CA ILE A 199 -8.51 -12.85 -2.09
C ILE A 199 -8.03 -13.57 -3.36
N LYS A 200 -8.61 -13.29 -4.53
CA LYS A 200 -8.17 -13.90 -5.80
C LYS A 200 -6.70 -13.61 -6.15
N HIS A 201 -6.19 -12.42 -5.81
CA HIS A 201 -4.77 -12.10 -5.97
C HIS A 201 -3.91 -12.87 -4.97
N LEU A 202 -4.32 -12.92 -3.70
CA LEU A 202 -3.62 -13.67 -2.65
C LEU A 202 -3.52 -15.17 -2.97
N GLU A 203 -4.60 -15.79 -3.47
CA GLU A 203 -4.64 -17.21 -3.87
C GLU A 203 -3.68 -17.55 -5.03
N LYS A 204 -3.28 -16.55 -5.83
CA LYS A 204 -2.31 -16.72 -6.93
C LYS A 204 -0.86 -16.43 -6.53
N MET A 205 -0.61 -15.87 -5.35
CA MET A 205 0.73 -15.60 -4.86
C MET A 205 1.35 -16.84 -4.24
N ASN A 206 2.68 -16.92 -4.24
CA ASN A 206 3.42 -17.91 -3.48
C ASN A 206 3.51 -17.48 -2.02
N LEU A 207 2.56 -17.93 -1.20
CA LEU A 207 2.43 -17.61 0.23
C LEU A 207 3.09 -18.65 1.15
N ASP A 208 3.84 -19.63 0.64
CA ASP A 208 4.43 -20.73 1.45
C ASP A 208 5.27 -20.21 2.63
N ASN A 209 5.95 -19.10 2.45
CA ASN A 209 6.78 -18.46 3.47
C ASN A 209 6.12 -17.22 4.09
N CYS A 210 4.85 -16.94 3.78
CA CYS A 210 4.19 -15.71 4.19
C CYS A 210 3.95 -15.67 5.70
N LYS A 211 4.57 -14.69 6.35
CA LYS A 211 4.53 -14.48 7.80
C LYS A 211 3.35 -13.62 8.25
N ALA A 212 2.92 -12.67 7.40
CA ALA A 212 1.78 -11.82 7.70
C ALA A 212 1.18 -11.16 6.44
N ILE A 213 -0.13 -10.89 6.50
CA ILE A 213 -0.89 -10.12 5.51
C ILE A 213 -1.47 -8.88 6.19
N PHE A 214 -1.29 -7.70 5.56
CA PHE A 214 -1.83 -6.42 6.01
C PHE A 214 -2.87 -5.93 5.00
N LEU A 215 -4.14 -5.89 5.43
CA LEU A 215 -5.24 -5.36 4.64
C LEU A 215 -5.31 -3.85 4.80
N MET A 216 -5.19 -3.12 3.70
CA MET A 216 -5.04 -1.68 3.69
C MET A 216 -6.23 -0.99 3.02
N HIS A 217 -6.34 0.33 3.24
CA HIS A 217 -7.24 1.24 2.55
C HIS A 217 -8.71 0.81 2.57
N LEU A 218 -9.18 0.32 3.71
CA LEU A 218 -10.58 -0.09 3.89
C LEU A 218 -11.51 1.12 3.87
N SER A 219 -12.62 1.01 3.14
CA SER A 219 -13.67 2.02 3.12
C SER A 219 -14.46 2.03 4.43
N ASP A 220 -14.62 3.19 5.07
CA ASP A 220 -15.39 3.33 6.32
C ASP A 220 -16.85 2.84 6.19
N ARG A 221 -17.45 2.93 5.00
CA ARG A 221 -18.88 2.64 4.77
C ARG A 221 -19.13 1.31 4.05
N ASN A 222 -18.16 0.84 3.28
CA ASN A 222 -18.37 -0.25 2.33
C ASN A 222 -17.53 -1.49 2.69
N SER A 223 -16.88 -1.50 3.85
CA SER A 223 -16.07 -2.61 4.34
C SER A 223 -16.49 -3.05 5.73
N ASN A 224 -16.05 -4.25 6.09
CA ASN A 224 -16.15 -4.78 7.46
C ASN A 224 -14.80 -5.44 7.80
N ALA A 225 -14.02 -4.79 8.65
CA ALA A 225 -12.66 -5.18 8.98
C ALA A 225 -12.54 -6.62 9.49
N GLU A 226 -13.39 -7.01 10.46
CA GLU A 226 -13.34 -8.35 11.05
C GLU A 226 -13.77 -9.43 10.04
N ARG A 227 -14.81 -9.14 9.23
CA ARG A 227 -15.26 -10.05 8.18
C ARG A 227 -14.20 -10.20 7.09
N PHE A 228 -13.50 -9.11 6.70
CA PHE A 228 -12.46 -9.15 5.69
C PHE A 228 -11.26 -9.95 6.17
N LYS A 229 -10.80 -9.66 7.39
CA LYS A 229 -9.75 -10.43 8.06
C LYS A 229 -10.07 -11.93 8.06
N TYR A 230 -11.25 -12.31 8.56
CA TYR A 230 -11.70 -13.69 8.62
C TYR A 230 -11.69 -14.36 7.23
N ARG A 231 -12.25 -13.69 6.21
CA ARG A 231 -12.29 -14.23 4.84
C ARG A 231 -10.89 -14.48 4.26
N VAL A 232 -9.95 -13.56 4.50
CA VAL A 232 -8.56 -13.73 4.04
C VAL A 232 -7.88 -14.88 4.78
N GLN A 233 -8.05 -14.99 6.10
CA GLN A 233 -7.51 -16.11 6.89
C GLN A 233 -8.05 -17.46 6.39
N GLN A 234 -9.33 -17.56 6.06
CA GLN A 234 -9.93 -18.80 5.54
C GLN A 234 -9.40 -19.15 4.14
N ALA A 235 -9.20 -18.15 3.27
CA ALA A 235 -8.74 -18.38 1.90
C ALA A 235 -7.24 -18.72 1.81
N THR A 236 -6.41 -18.09 2.66
CA THR A 236 -4.95 -18.21 2.58
C THR A 236 -4.32 -19.12 3.63
N GLY A 237 -5.02 -19.41 4.72
CA GLY A 237 -4.46 -20.11 5.89
C GLY A 237 -3.59 -19.21 6.79
N ILE A 238 -3.27 -17.98 6.38
CA ILE A 238 -2.37 -17.07 7.11
C ILE A 238 -3.13 -16.42 8.28
N GLN A 239 -2.88 -16.90 9.49
CA GLN A 239 -3.55 -16.41 10.71
C GLN A 239 -3.11 -15.00 11.11
N ASN A 240 -1.85 -14.63 10.84
CA ASN A 240 -1.32 -13.28 11.06
C ASN A 240 -1.81 -12.32 9.97
N THR A 241 -3.12 -12.12 9.93
CA THR A 241 -3.78 -11.16 9.04
C THR A 241 -4.23 -9.96 9.87
N PHE A 242 -3.77 -8.78 9.50
CA PHE A 242 -4.02 -7.51 10.19
C PHE A 242 -4.82 -6.57 9.31
N VAL A 243 -5.59 -5.67 9.92
CA VAL A 243 -6.31 -4.61 9.22
C VAL A 243 -5.74 -3.27 9.60
N CYS A 244 -5.25 -2.52 8.62
CA CYS A 244 -4.74 -1.17 8.81
C CYS A 244 -5.89 -0.21 9.05
N ARG A 245 -5.92 0.42 10.23
CA ARG A 245 -6.97 1.37 10.61
C ARG A 245 -6.66 2.77 10.10
N LYS A 246 -7.70 3.54 9.82
CA LYS A 246 -7.62 4.92 9.34
C LYS A 246 -6.69 5.81 10.17
N ASN A 247 -6.78 5.74 11.48
CA ASN A 247 -6.03 6.62 12.39
C ASN A 247 -4.62 6.10 12.72
N GLY A 248 -4.24 4.96 12.11
CA GLY A 248 -2.96 4.34 12.40
C GLY A 248 -3.00 3.39 13.61
N GLY A 249 -1.83 2.87 13.96
CA GLY A 249 -1.58 1.94 15.07
C GLY A 249 -0.37 1.07 14.80
N ILE A 250 0.20 0.52 15.87
CA ILE A 250 1.22 -0.52 15.79
C ILE A 250 0.49 -1.85 15.60
N LEU A 251 0.90 -2.64 14.61
CA LEU A 251 0.31 -3.93 14.25
C LEU A 251 1.29 -5.06 14.51
#